data_723a6f66966e17379b72051c0fcce558
#
_entry.id   723a6f66966e17379b72051c0fcce558
#
_cell.length_a   1.000
_cell.length_b   1.000
_cell.length_c   1.000
_cell.angle_alpha   90.00
_cell.angle_beta   90.00
_cell.angle_gamma   90.00
#
_symmetry.space_group_name_H-M   'P 1'
#
loop_
_entity.id
_entity.type
_entity.pdbx_description
1 polymer ?
#
loop_
_entity_poly.entity_id
_entity_poly.type
_entity_poly.pdbx_seq_one_letter_code
_entity_poly.pdbx_strand_id
1 'polypeptide(L)'
;MTKVLDFQHVTFARDGRLILGGVNWQVEDEQRWVILGPNGAGKTTLLRMATGNEFPTTGSVTVLDATLGKVDVFELRNRIGFASTASARRIPANETVRDVVLTAAYSVEGRWNEHYDEMDLRQASRVLGEWDLADFAERPFGTLSDGERKRTMIARAIMTDPELLLLDEPSASLDLGARERLLQLLSGYASSPSSPAMVMVTHHVEEIPPGFTHVMLLRNGLIQAAGPIEETLTAQNLEATFGMPFELTVAGGRFAAVARV
;
A
#
# COMPACT_ATOMS: atom_id res chain seq x y z
N MET A 1 -11.68 -14.18 -12.02
CA MET A 1 -10.72 -13.60 -11.08
C MET A 1 -9.31 -13.87 -11.58
N THR A 2 -8.58 -12.82 -11.87
CA THR A 2 -7.22 -12.89 -12.42
C THR A 2 -6.25 -12.67 -11.26
N LYS A 3 -5.18 -13.47 -11.17
CA LYS A 3 -4.17 -13.28 -10.15
C LYS A 3 -3.32 -12.05 -10.48
N VAL A 4 -3.23 -11.11 -9.55
CA VAL A 4 -2.38 -9.92 -9.67
C VAL A 4 -1.08 -10.06 -8.87
N LEU A 5 -1.07 -10.91 -7.83
CA LEU A 5 0.15 -11.32 -7.10
C LEU A 5 0.15 -12.83 -6.90
N ASP A 6 1.30 -13.47 -7.10
CA ASP A 6 1.52 -14.88 -6.80
C ASP A 6 2.94 -15.09 -6.25
N PHE A 7 3.05 -15.30 -4.94
CA PHE A 7 4.26 -15.66 -4.22
C PHE A 7 4.28 -17.16 -3.99
N GLN A 8 5.28 -17.88 -4.50
CA GLN A 8 5.39 -19.33 -4.39
C GLN A 8 6.69 -19.72 -3.68
N HIS A 9 6.57 -20.27 -2.47
CA HIS A 9 7.67 -20.72 -1.61
C HIS A 9 8.79 -19.68 -1.45
N VAL A 10 8.41 -18.41 -1.33
CA VAL A 10 9.33 -17.27 -1.33
C VAL A 10 10.10 -17.21 -0.04
N THR A 11 11.42 -17.30 -0.12
CA THR A 11 12.32 -16.91 0.95
C THR A 11 13.08 -15.64 0.60
N PHE A 12 13.45 -14.87 1.60
CA PHE A 12 14.31 -13.71 1.42
C PHE A 12 15.28 -13.58 2.57
N ALA A 13 16.57 -13.54 2.25
CA ALA A 13 17.64 -13.30 3.20
C ALA A 13 18.46 -12.07 2.82
N ARG A 14 18.87 -11.29 3.80
CA ARG A 14 19.77 -10.13 3.64
C ARG A 14 20.82 -10.20 4.74
N ASP A 15 22.10 -10.04 4.38
CA ASP A 15 23.24 -10.07 5.30
C ASP A 15 23.25 -11.31 6.20
N GLY A 16 22.93 -12.49 5.64
CA GLY A 16 22.86 -13.76 6.34
C GLY A 16 21.63 -13.95 7.26
N ARG A 17 20.76 -12.95 7.36
CA ARG A 17 19.53 -13.03 8.17
C ARG A 17 18.33 -13.34 7.28
N LEU A 18 17.59 -14.41 7.64
CA LEU A 18 16.31 -14.72 6.99
C LEU A 18 15.25 -13.68 7.42
N ILE A 19 14.63 -13.04 6.42
CA ILE A 19 13.56 -12.03 6.60
C ILE A 19 12.20 -12.62 6.25
N LEU A 20 12.12 -13.45 5.18
CA LEU A 20 10.91 -14.17 4.79
C LEU A 20 11.23 -15.66 4.66
N GLY A 21 10.38 -16.52 5.22
CA GLY A 21 10.61 -17.95 5.34
C GLY A 21 9.58 -18.83 4.64
N GLY A 22 9.59 -18.90 3.30
CA GLY A 22 8.70 -19.80 2.55
C GLY A 22 7.28 -19.27 2.39
N VAL A 23 7.14 -17.99 2.07
CA VAL A 23 5.83 -17.33 1.88
C VAL A 23 5.13 -17.89 0.64
N ASN A 24 3.87 -18.34 0.82
CA ASN A 24 2.93 -18.65 -0.24
C ASN A 24 1.73 -17.71 -0.08
N TRP A 25 1.50 -16.85 -1.09
CA TRP A 25 0.44 -15.85 -1.02
C TRP A 25 -0.03 -15.46 -2.41
N GLN A 26 -1.34 -15.36 -2.59
CA GLN A 26 -1.97 -14.97 -3.84
C GLN A 26 -2.96 -13.84 -3.58
N VAL A 27 -3.03 -12.90 -4.52
CA VAL A 27 -4.00 -11.81 -4.56
C VAL A 27 -4.68 -11.81 -5.91
N GLU A 28 -5.99 -11.73 -5.92
CA GLU A 28 -6.82 -11.61 -7.12
C GLU A 28 -7.25 -10.16 -7.35
N ASP A 29 -7.65 -9.84 -8.57
CA ASP A 29 -7.96 -8.49 -9.06
C ASP A 29 -9.06 -7.75 -8.26
N GLU A 30 -10.01 -8.48 -7.66
CA GLU A 30 -11.09 -7.88 -6.87
C GLU A 30 -10.79 -7.84 -5.36
N GLN A 31 -9.59 -8.25 -4.92
CA GLN A 31 -9.25 -8.35 -3.51
C GLN A 31 -8.54 -7.08 -3.00
N ARG A 32 -8.87 -6.69 -1.77
CA ARG A 32 -8.20 -5.63 -1.01
C ARG A 32 -7.66 -6.26 0.27
N TRP A 33 -6.34 -6.30 0.35
CA TRP A 33 -5.61 -6.97 1.41
C TRP A 33 -5.01 -5.99 2.40
N VAL A 34 -5.08 -6.33 3.68
CA VAL A 34 -4.26 -5.71 4.73
C VAL A 34 -3.23 -6.71 5.22
N ILE A 35 -1.97 -6.31 5.27
CA ILE A 35 -0.91 -7.08 5.91
C ILE A 35 -0.64 -6.47 7.29
N LEU A 36 -0.95 -7.22 8.34
CA LEU A 36 -0.73 -6.87 9.74
C LEU A 36 0.44 -7.66 10.34
N GLY A 37 1.12 -7.07 11.29
CA GLY A 37 2.17 -7.75 12.06
C GLY A 37 3.10 -6.76 12.76
N PRO A 38 3.91 -7.22 13.70
CA PRO A 38 4.85 -6.38 14.43
C PRO A 38 5.92 -5.77 13.52
N ASN A 39 6.62 -4.75 14.02
CA ASN A 39 7.75 -4.18 13.33
C ASN A 39 8.84 -5.23 13.10
N GLY A 40 9.44 -5.21 11.89
CA GLY A 40 10.44 -6.23 11.50
C GLY A 40 9.85 -7.58 11.07
N ALA A 41 8.54 -7.75 10.97
CA ALA A 41 7.90 -8.99 10.52
C ALA A 41 8.15 -9.35 9.05
N GLY A 42 8.62 -8.39 8.20
CA GLY A 42 8.86 -8.60 6.77
C GLY A 42 7.81 -7.95 5.85
N LYS A 43 6.83 -7.20 6.39
CA LYS A 43 5.72 -6.58 5.65
C LYS A 43 6.18 -5.69 4.47
N THR A 44 7.03 -4.70 4.74
CA THR A 44 7.61 -3.80 3.72
C THR A 44 8.43 -4.59 2.68
N THR A 45 9.07 -5.68 3.08
CA THR A 45 9.84 -6.54 2.16
C THR A 45 8.91 -7.21 1.13
N LEU A 46 7.72 -7.68 1.55
CA LEU A 46 6.71 -8.21 0.63
C LEU A 46 6.27 -7.16 -0.38
N LEU A 47 5.97 -5.92 0.06
CA LEU A 47 5.60 -4.84 -0.86
C LEU A 47 6.75 -4.48 -1.80
N ARG A 48 8.00 -4.44 -1.33
CA ARG A 48 9.17 -4.15 -2.17
C ARG A 48 9.41 -5.22 -3.23
N MET A 49 9.08 -6.47 -2.95
CA MET A 49 9.06 -7.52 -3.99
C MET A 49 7.93 -7.30 -4.97
N ALA A 50 6.72 -7.00 -4.51
CA ALA A 50 5.59 -6.72 -5.38
C ALA A 50 5.82 -5.51 -6.31
N THR A 51 6.69 -4.56 -5.95
CA THR A 51 7.13 -3.45 -6.82
C THR A 51 8.35 -3.78 -7.69
N GLY A 52 8.91 -4.99 -7.59
CA GLY A 52 10.16 -5.36 -8.28
C GLY A 52 11.41 -4.64 -7.78
N ASN A 53 11.37 -4.07 -6.56
CA ASN A 53 12.54 -3.43 -5.93
C ASN A 53 13.41 -4.43 -5.14
N GLU A 54 12.88 -5.60 -4.85
CA GLU A 54 13.59 -6.71 -4.19
C GLU A 54 13.27 -8.00 -4.95
N PHE A 55 14.22 -8.93 -4.96
CA PHE A 55 14.05 -10.23 -5.59
C PHE A 55 14.10 -11.34 -4.53
N PRO A 56 13.32 -12.41 -4.67
CA PRO A 56 13.38 -13.52 -3.72
C PRO A 56 14.76 -14.20 -3.75
N THR A 57 15.20 -14.69 -2.59
CA THR A 57 16.40 -15.57 -2.50
C THR A 57 16.11 -16.94 -3.09
N THR A 58 14.92 -17.49 -2.80
CA THR A 58 14.37 -18.71 -3.42
C THR A 58 12.88 -18.56 -3.63
N GLY A 59 12.30 -19.44 -4.44
CA GLY A 59 10.90 -19.36 -4.85
C GLY A 59 10.69 -18.42 -6.03
N SER A 60 9.47 -18.05 -6.30
CA SER A 60 9.11 -17.16 -7.40
C SER A 60 8.04 -16.14 -6.98
N VAL A 61 8.12 -14.96 -7.58
CA VAL A 61 7.12 -13.89 -7.43
C VAL A 61 6.64 -13.50 -8.83
N THR A 62 5.34 -13.59 -9.04
CA THR A 62 4.68 -13.10 -10.25
C THR A 62 3.77 -11.94 -9.87
N VAL A 63 3.87 -10.83 -10.61
CA VAL A 63 3.10 -9.60 -10.41
C VAL A 63 2.51 -9.21 -11.76
N LEU A 64 1.19 -9.11 -11.88
CA LEU A 64 0.49 -8.71 -13.11
C LEU A 64 1.01 -9.48 -14.35
N ASP A 65 1.04 -10.81 -14.28
CA ASP A 65 1.56 -11.74 -15.32
C ASP A 65 3.08 -11.75 -15.52
N ALA A 66 3.81 -10.84 -14.86
CA ALA A 66 5.25 -10.67 -14.98
C ALA A 66 5.99 -11.40 -13.86
N THR A 67 6.76 -12.46 -14.17
CA THR A 67 7.60 -13.14 -13.19
C THR A 67 8.90 -12.35 -12.96
N LEU A 68 9.17 -11.96 -11.74
CA LEU A 68 10.38 -11.20 -11.40
C LEU A 68 11.64 -11.97 -11.80
N GLY A 69 12.61 -11.23 -12.37
CA GLY A 69 13.85 -11.79 -12.91
C GLY A 69 13.75 -12.33 -14.35
N LYS A 70 12.54 -12.32 -14.97
CA LYS A 70 12.32 -12.73 -16.36
C LYS A 70 11.78 -11.62 -17.26
N VAL A 71 11.44 -10.47 -16.69
CA VAL A 71 10.82 -9.33 -17.38
C VAL A 71 11.52 -8.03 -17.03
N ASP A 72 11.30 -7.00 -17.86
CA ASP A 72 11.71 -5.64 -17.53
C ASP A 72 10.81 -5.07 -16.43
N VAL A 73 11.41 -4.82 -15.26
CA VAL A 73 10.69 -4.27 -14.10
C VAL A 73 10.23 -2.83 -14.30
N PHE A 74 10.80 -2.09 -15.26
CA PHE A 74 10.38 -0.72 -15.53
C PHE A 74 8.97 -0.68 -16.16
N GLU A 75 8.68 -1.58 -17.11
CA GLU A 75 7.33 -1.70 -17.68
C GLU A 75 6.31 -2.13 -16.61
N LEU A 76 6.70 -3.07 -15.75
CA LEU A 76 5.86 -3.54 -14.66
C LEU A 76 5.49 -2.40 -13.68
N ARG A 77 6.45 -1.55 -13.33
CA ARG A 77 6.25 -0.46 -12.35
C ARG A 77 5.24 0.58 -12.80
N ASN A 78 5.08 0.80 -14.10
CA ASN A 78 4.08 1.75 -14.62
C ASN A 78 2.64 1.26 -14.40
N ARG A 79 2.45 -0.05 -14.18
CA ARG A 79 1.15 -0.68 -13.89
C ARG A 79 0.88 -0.80 -12.38
N ILE A 80 1.83 -0.40 -11.53
CA ILE A 80 1.76 -0.52 -10.07
C ILE A 80 1.80 0.87 -9.44
N GLY A 81 0.75 1.22 -8.71
CA GLY A 81 0.78 2.37 -7.81
C GLY A 81 1.48 2.01 -6.50
N PHE A 82 2.46 2.80 -6.09
CA PHE A 82 3.13 2.58 -4.81
C PHE A 82 3.28 3.87 -4.02
N ALA A 83 2.75 3.88 -2.79
CA ALA A 83 2.92 4.98 -1.87
C ALA A 83 3.58 4.52 -0.57
N SER A 84 4.65 5.20 -0.18
CA SER A 84 5.38 4.96 1.06
C SER A 84 5.98 6.26 1.62
N THR A 85 6.29 6.27 2.90
CA THR A 85 7.03 7.39 3.51
C THR A 85 8.43 7.57 2.90
N ALA A 86 9.07 6.48 2.48
CA ALA A 86 10.37 6.54 1.83
C ALA A 86 10.30 7.21 0.44
N SER A 87 9.23 6.95 -0.34
CA SER A 87 9.01 7.60 -1.64
C SER A 87 8.80 9.10 -1.49
N ALA A 88 8.06 9.54 -0.46
CA ALA A 88 7.79 10.96 -0.21
C ALA A 88 9.07 11.78 0.06
N ARG A 89 10.10 11.17 0.65
CA ARG A 89 11.38 11.85 0.97
C ARG A 89 12.21 12.19 -0.27
N ARG A 90 11.91 11.60 -1.42
CA ARG A 90 12.62 11.83 -2.68
C ARG A 90 12.02 12.98 -3.50
N ILE A 91 10.79 13.35 -3.19
CA ILE A 91 10.10 14.44 -3.88
C ILE A 91 10.74 15.78 -3.48
N PRO A 92 11.12 16.63 -4.46
CA PRO A 92 11.65 17.96 -4.16
C PRO A 92 10.62 18.82 -3.43
N ALA A 93 11.04 19.49 -2.36
CA ALA A 93 10.14 20.23 -1.47
C ALA A 93 9.45 21.44 -2.15
N ASN A 94 10.03 21.96 -3.21
CA ASN A 94 9.54 23.10 -3.98
C ASN A 94 8.57 22.73 -5.11
N GLU A 95 8.43 21.43 -5.44
CA GLU A 95 7.44 20.98 -6.42
C GLU A 95 6.02 21.31 -5.97
N THR A 96 5.16 21.72 -6.90
CA THR A 96 3.74 21.88 -6.58
C THR A 96 3.06 20.52 -6.36
N VAL A 97 2.00 20.49 -5.57
CA VAL A 97 1.20 19.25 -5.37
C VAL A 97 0.74 18.68 -6.71
N ARG A 98 0.31 19.53 -7.64
CA ARG A 98 -0.06 19.12 -9.00
C ARG A 98 1.10 18.47 -9.73
N ASP A 99 2.27 19.08 -9.71
CA ASP A 99 3.44 18.55 -10.39
C ASP A 99 3.90 17.22 -9.78
N VAL A 100 3.86 17.10 -8.45
CA VAL A 100 4.12 15.82 -7.76
C VAL A 100 3.21 14.71 -8.28
N VAL A 101 1.92 14.97 -8.50
CA VAL A 101 0.99 13.97 -9.04
C VAL A 101 1.27 13.71 -10.52
N LEU A 102 1.47 14.75 -11.33
CA LEU A 102 1.75 14.64 -12.76
C LEU A 102 3.02 13.83 -13.07
N THR A 103 4.07 13.98 -12.25
CA THR A 103 5.35 13.27 -12.47
C THR A 103 5.23 11.74 -12.39
N ALA A 104 4.11 11.21 -11.88
CA ALA A 104 3.82 9.77 -11.92
C ALA A 104 3.68 9.24 -13.35
N ALA A 105 3.12 10.02 -14.29
CA ALA A 105 2.92 9.61 -15.67
C ALA A 105 4.22 9.17 -16.37
N TYR A 106 5.36 9.74 -15.95
CA TYR A 106 6.69 9.42 -16.49
C TYR A 106 7.57 8.68 -15.48
N SER A 107 7.03 8.27 -14.32
CA SER A 107 7.77 7.59 -13.25
C SER A 107 8.99 8.37 -12.74
N VAL A 108 8.97 9.72 -12.78
CA VAL A 108 10.05 10.61 -12.32
C VAL A 108 9.69 11.25 -10.98
N GLU A 109 10.68 11.62 -10.16
CA GLU A 109 10.49 12.13 -8.80
C GLU A 109 10.35 13.66 -8.74
N GLY A 110 10.74 14.38 -9.79
CA GLY A 110 10.61 15.83 -9.92
C GLY A 110 10.32 16.21 -11.37
N ARG A 111 9.71 17.36 -11.59
CA ARG A 111 9.40 17.85 -12.93
C ARG A 111 10.67 18.36 -13.63
N TRP A 112 10.88 17.88 -14.86
CA TRP A 112 11.96 18.33 -15.74
C TRP A 112 11.39 18.97 -17.01
N ASN A 113 11.65 18.37 -18.16
CA ASN A 113 11.22 18.86 -19.48
C ASN A 113 10.10 18.00 -20.09
N GLU A 114 9.42 17.19 -19.26
CA GLU A 114 8.31 16.35 -19.72
C GLU A 114 7.17 17.23 -20.20
N HIS A 115 6.57 16.83 -21.30
CA HIS A 115 5.40 17.48 -21.85
C HIS A 115 4.15 16.69 -21.46
N TYR A 116 3.34 17.24 -20.56
CA TYR A 116 2.06 16.67 -20.14
C TYR A 116 0.96 17.14 -21.09
N ASP A 117 0.21 16.21 -21.62
CA ASP A 117 -0.91 16.52 -22.50
C ASP A 117 -2.19 16.89 -21.69
N GLU A 118 -3.26 17.22 -22.41
CA GLU A 118 -4.53 17.55 -21.75
C GLU A 118 -5.16 16.38 -20.99
N MET A 119 -4.87 15.13 -21.36
CA MET A 119 -5.38 13.96 -20.65
C MET A 119 -4.69 13.84 -19.30
N ASP A 120 -3.36 14.01 -19.24
CA ASP A 120 -2.58 14.01 -18.00
C ASP A 120 -3.10 15.09 -17.04
N LEU A 121 -3.31 16.31 -17.57
CA LEU A 121 -3.79 17.44 -16.76
C LEU A 121 -5.21 17.22 -16.21
N ARG A 122 -6.11 16.66 -17.01
CA ARG A 122 -7.46 16.29 -16.56
C ARG A 122 -7.43 15.18 -15.51
N GLN A 123 -6.61 14.16 -15.73
CA GLN A 123 -6.45 13.04 -14.80
C GLN A 123 -5.90 13.53 -13.46
N ALA A 124 -4.85 14.35 -13.47
CA ALA A 124 -4.30 14.94 -12.24
C ALA A 124 -5.34 15.76 -11.49
N SER A 125 -6.13 16.59 -12.21
CA SER A 125 -7.18 17.40 -11.60
C SER A 125 -8.29 16.53 -10.97
N ARG A 126 -8.70 15.44 -11.63
CA ARG A 126 -9.65 14.47 -11.10
C ARG A 126 -9.13 13.85 -9.80
N VAL A 127 -7.94 13.31 -9.85
CA VAL A 127 -7.31 12.62 -8.70
C VAL A 127 -7.13 13.59 -7.53
N LEU A 128 -6.68 14.82 -7.77
CA LEU A 128 -6.56 15.84 -6.73
C LEU A 128 -7.91 16.17 -6.09
N GLY A 129 -8.98 16.22 -6.87
CA GLY A 129 -10.35 16.42 -6.36
C GLY A 129 -10.81 15.25 -5.49
N GLU A 130 -10.61 14.01 -5.94
CA GLU A 130 -11.00 12.80 -5.22
C GLU A 130 -10.27 12.64 -3.86
N TRP A 131 -9.06 13.20 -3.73
CA TRP A 131 -8.23 13.10 -2.52
C TRP A 131 -8.20 14.37 -1.67
N ASP A 132 -9.15 15.30 -1.85
CA ASP A 132 -9.24 16.57 -1.13
C ASP A 132 -7.96 17.42 -1.23
N LEU A 133 -7.38 17.49 -2.40
CA LEU A 133 -6.13 18.20 -2.68
C LEU A 133 -6.29 19.32 -3.70
N ALA A 134 -7.50 19.55 -4.24
CA ALA A 134 -7.74 20.55 -5.29
C ALA A 134 -7.29 21.96 -4.86
N ASP A 135 -7.62 22.37 -3.63
CA ASP A 135 -7.22 23.68 -3.08
C ASP A 135 -5.72 23.81 -2.77
N PHE A 136 -5.01 22.69 -2.79
CA PHE A 136 -3.58 22.62 -2.51
C PHE A 136 -2.75 22.47 -3.79
N ALA A 137 -3.35 22.37 -4.97
CA ALA A 137 -2.70 22.01 -6.23
C ALA A 137 -1.44 22.84 -6.52
N GLU A 138 -1.47 24.15 -6.25
CA GLU A 138 -0.36 25.09 -6.50
C GLU A 138 0.59 25.26 -5.28
N ARG A 139 0.30 24.62 -4.15
CA ARG A 139 1.16 24.72 -2.97
C ARG A 139 2.41 23.88 -3.12
N PRO A 140 3.59 24.36 -2.66
CA PRO A 140 4.80 23.55 -2.60
C PRO A 140 4.62 22.34 -1.66
N PHE A 141 5.02 21.15 -2.11
CA PHE A 141 4.92 19.90 -1.37
C PHE A 141 5.56 19.96 0.03
N GLY A 142 6.69 20.68 0.15
CA GLY A 142 7.39 20.87 1.42
C GLY A 142 6.61 21.65 2.48
N THR A 143 5.55 22.39 2.09
CA THR A 143 4.71 23.18 3.02
C THR A 143 3.48 22.45 3.54
N LEU A 144 3.25 21.24 3.05
CA LEU A 144 2.10 20.43 3.42
C LEU A 144 2.24 19.84 4.82
N SER A 145 1.12 19.65 5.51
CA SER A 145 1.03 18.80 6.70
C SER A 145 1.31 17.33 6.34
N ASP A 146 1.60 16.49 7.33
CA ASP A 146 1.85 15.06 7.08
C ASP A 146 0.64 14.36 6.45
N GLY A 147 -0.58 14.72 6.85
CA GLY A 147 -1.81 14.19 6.25
C GLY A 147 -1.98 14.58 4.78
N GLU A 148 -1.73 15.85 4.43
CA GLU A 148 -1.75 16.35 3.06
C GLU A 148 -0.67 15.67 2.21
N ARG A 149 0.55 15.49 2.75
CA ARG A 149 1.65 14.77 2.07
C ARG A 149 1.28 13.32 1.78
N LYS A 150 0.72 12.61 2.76
CA LYS A 150 0.29 11.21 2.59
C LYS A 150 -0.77 11.09 1.51
N ARG A 151 -1.79 11.96 1.52
CA ARG A 151 -2.82 12.00 0.47
C ARG A 151 -2.23 12.32 -0.90
N THR A 152 -1.28 13.25 -0.99
CA THR A 152 -0.57 13.58 -2.23
C THR A 152 0.20 12.38 -2.78
N MET A 153 0.88 11.61 -1.93
CA MET A 153 1.61 10.42 -2.36
C MET A 153 0.68 9.30 -2.84
N ILE A 154 -0.50 9.17 -2.24
CA ILE A 154 -1.50 8.20 -2.72
C ILE A 154 -2.11 8.70 -4.03
N ALA A 155 -2.48 9.99 -4.12
CA ALA A 155 -2.94 10.62 -5.35
C ALA A 155 -1.94 10.41 -6.51
N ARG A 156 -0.64 10.59 -6.23
CA ARG A 156 0.44 10.27 -7.16
C ARG A 156 0.45 8.79 -7.57
N ALA A 157 0.26 7.87 -6.62
CA ALA A 157 0.29 6.43 -6.89
C ALA A 157 -0.88 5.95 -7.76
N ILE A 158 -2.03 6.64 -7.74
CA ILE A 158 -3.21 6.31 -8.55
C ILE A 158 -3.31 7.12 -9.84
N MET A 159 -2.40 8.07 -10.09
CA MET A 159 -2.41 8.96 -11.27
C MET A 159 -2.42 8.18 -12.59
N THR A 160 -1.73 7.04 -12.64
CA THR A 160 -1.58 6.21 -13.85
C THR A 160 -2.66 5.13 -14.00
N ASP A 161 -3.75 5.21 -13.22
CA ASP A 161 -4.78 4.17 -13.15
C ASP A 161 -4.17 2.75 -13.02
N PRO A 162 -3.44 2.47 -11.92
CA PRO A 162 -2.70 1.23 -11.77
C PRO A 162 -3.62 0.01 -11.64
N GLU A 163 -3.13 -1.16 -12.05
CA GLU A 163 -3.81 -2.44 -11.87
C GLU A 163 -3.62 -3.02 -10.47
N LEU A 164 -2.60 -2.54 -9.75
CA LEU A 164 -2.28 -2.92 -8.38
C LEU A 164 -1.84 -1.69 -7.58
N LEU A 165 -2.51 -1.40 -6.45
CA LEU A 165 -2.12 -0.32 -5.54
C LEU A 165 -1.51 -0.88 -4.26
N LEU A 166 -0.28 -0.46 -3.96
CA LEU A 166 0.49 -0.87 -2.80
C LEU A 166 0.71 0.32 -1.87
N LEU A 167 0.33 0.17 -0.60
CA LEU A 167 0.39 1.23 0.42
C LEU A 167 1.22 0.75 1.62
N ASP A 168 2.39 1.38 1.85
CA ASP A 168 3.26 1.03 2.97
C ASP A 168 3.09 2.02 4.13
N GLU A 169 2.35 1.62 5.15
CA GLU A 169 2.00 2.40 6.35
C GLU A 169 1.46 3.80 6.02
N PRO A 170 0.37 3.90 5.24
CA PRO A 170 -0.11 5.19 4.74
C PRO A 170 -0.57 6.15 5.85
N SER A 171 -1.03 5.64 6.98
CA SER A 171 -1.55 6.41 8.13
C SER A 171 -0.52 6.63 9.25
N ALA A 172 0.69 6.07 9.12
CA ALA A 172 1.72 6.21 10.16
C ALA A 172 2.03 7.69 10.47
N SER A 173 2.16 8.01 11.76
CA SER A 173 2.47 9.35 12.29
C SER A 173 1.39 10.42 12.05
N LEU A 174 0.20 10.06 11.61
CA LEU A 174 -0.92 10.99 11.52
C LEU A 174 -1.61 11.18 12.86
N ASP A 175 -2.08 12.41 13.11
CA ASP A 175 -3.03 12.64 14.18
C ASP A 175 -4.38 11.93 13.92
N LEU A 176 -5.23 11.87 14.92
CA LEU A 176 -6.51 11.16 14.84
C LEU A 176 -7.39 11.66 13.68
N GLY A 177 -7.51 12.97 13.49
CA GLY A 177 -8.37 13.56 12.46
C GLY A 177 -7.85 13.28 11.05
N ALA A 178 -6.55 13.48 10.82
CA ALA A 178 -5.90 13.21 9.54
C ALA A 178 -5.94 11.72 9.19
N ARG A 179 -5.76 10.82 10.18
CA ARG A 179 -5.89 9.38 10.01
C ARG A 179 -7.31 8.99 9.59
N GLU A 180 -8.32 9.44 10.33
CA GLU A 180 -9.72 9.11 10.01
C GLU A 180 -10.12 9.65 8.63
N ARG A 181 -9.69 10.86 8.26
CA ARG A 181 -9.94 11.39 6.92
C ARG A 181 -9.30 10.54 5.84
N LEU A 182 -8.05 10.11 6.03
CA LEU A 182 -7.36 9.22 5.09
C LEU A 182 -8.08 7.88 4.93
N LEU A 183 -8.51 7.27 6.04
CA LEU A 183 -9.24 5.99 6.01
C LEU A 183 -10.60 6.10 5.31
N GLN A 184 -11.31 7.24 5.45
CA GLN A 184 -12.54 7.51 4.70
C GLN A 184 -12.29 7.57 3.19
N LEU A 185 -11.24 8.28 2.76
CA LEU A 185 -10.87 8.38 1.34
C LEU A 185 -10.46 7.01 0.78
N LEU A 186 -9.65 6.25 1.52
CA LEU A 186 -9.27 4.87 1.14
C LEU A 186 -10.50 3.96 1.05
N SER A 187 -11.43 4.05 1.99
CA SER A 187 -12.68 3.28 1.97
C SER A 187 -13.55 3.63 0.75
N GLY A 188 -13.70 4.91 0.44
CA GLY A 188 -14.41 5.36 -0.76
C GLY A 188 -13.77 4.83 -2.04
N TYR A 189 -12.44 4.92 -2.14
CA TYR A 189 -11.68 4.42 -3.28
C TYR A 189 -11.79 2.89 -3.41
N ALA A 190 -11.60 2.13 -2.32
CA ALA A 190 -11.70 0.68 -2.31
C ALA A 190 -13.10 0.16 -2.68
N SER A 191 -14.14 0.94 -2.41
CA SER A 191 -15.54 0.60 -2.74
C SER A 191 -15.94 0.94 -4.18
N SER A 192 -15.09 1.66 -4.94
CA SER A 192 -15.35 1.97 -6.34
C SER A 192 -15.30 0.72 -7.22
N PRO A 193 -16.22 0.54 -8.18
CA PRO A 193 -16.17 -0.56 -9.15
C PRO A 193 -14.89 -0.58 -10.01
N SER A 194 -14.24 0.57 -10.18
CA SER A 194 -12.98 0.70 -10.93
C SER A 194 -11.74 0.60 -10.04
N SER A 195 -11.89 0.31 -8.75
CA SER A 195 -10.76 0.18 -7.85
C SER A 195 -9.88 -1.02 -8.22
N PRO A 196 -8.56 -0.85 -8.33
CA PRO A 196 -7.65 -1.96 -8.58
C PRO A 196 -7.60 -2.93 -7.39
N ALA A 197 -6.86 -4.02 -7.55
CA ALA A 197 -6.40 -4.79 -6.40
C ALA A 197 -5.56 -3.90 -5.48
N MET A 198 -5.76 -4.04 -4.16
CA MET A 198 -5.05 -3.20 -3.19
C MET A 198 -4.35 -4.05 -2.14
N VAL A 199 -3.14 -3.66 -1.78
CA VAL A 199 -2.43 -4.21 -0.61
C VAL A 199 -1.93 -3.08 0.26
N MET A 200 -2.40 -3.04 1.49
CA MET A 200 -1.98 -2.06 2.50
C MET A 200 -1.23 -2.76 3.63
N VAL A 201 -0.09 -2.21 4.02
CA VAL A 201 0.64 -2.63 5.21
C VAL A 201 0.34 -1.69 6.35
N THR A 202 0.03 -2.23 7.52
CA THR A 202 -0.04 -1.48 8.78
C THR A 202 0.32 -2.38 9.96
N HIS A 203 0.48 -1.81 11.14
CA HIS A 203 0.65 -2.53 12.41
C HIS A 203 -0.50 -2.26 13.40
N HIS A 204 -1.54 -1.55 12.96
CA HIS A 204 -2.72 -1.21 13.74
C HIS A 204 -4.00 -1.76 13.09
N VAL A 205 -4.80 -2.51 13.83
CA VAL A 205 -6.09 -3.03 13.33
C VAL A 205 -7.11 -1.92 13.10
N GLU A 206 -7.01 -0.83 13.84
CA GLU A 206 -7.87 0.36 13.73
C GLU A 206 -7.68 1.11 12.40
N GLU A 207 -6.58 0.84 11.72
CA GLU A 207 -6.25 1.47 10.43
C GLU A 207 -6.80 0.69 9.23
N ILE A 208 -7.52 -0.40 9.44
CA ILE A 208 -8.17 -1.15 8.36
C ILE A 208 -9.39 -0.36 7.87
N PRO A 209 -9.38 0.15 6.61
CA PRO A 209 -10.54 0.86 6.08
C PRO A 209 -11.69 -0.12 5.79
N PRO A 210 -12.95 0.28 5.95
CA PRO A 210 -14.09 -0.47 5.37
C PRO A 210 -13.88 -0.69 3.86
N GLY A 211 -14.32 -1.85 3.36
CA GLY A 211 -14.14 -2.24 1.95
C GLY A 211 -12.88 -3.09 1.68
N PHE A 212 -11.98 -3.23 2.65
CA PHE A 212 -10.94 -4.25 2.59
C PHE A 212 -11.53 -5.63 2.87
N THR A 213 -11.14 -6.61 2.08
CA THR A 213 -11.78 -7.94 2.03
C THR A 213 -10.97 -9.04 2.69
N HIS A 214 -9.65 -8.89 2.71
CA HIS A 214 -8.72 -9.93 3.16
C HIS A 214 -7.68 -9.37 4.13
N VAL A 215 -7.15 -10.25 4.98
CA VAL A 215 -6.04 -9.93 5.88
C VAL A 215 -4.99 -11.02 5.84
N MET A 216 -3.73 -10.61 5.92
CA MET A 216 -2.58 -11.48 6.22
C MET A 216 -1.97 -11.05 7.55
N LEU A 217 -1.76 -11.99 8.44
CA LEU A 217 -1.06 -11.81 9.70
C LEU A 217 0.35 -12.38 9.57
N LEU A 218 1.36 -11.51 9.69
CA LEU A 218 2.77 -11.85 9.45
C LEU A 218 3.59 -11.67 10.74
N ARG A 219 4.38 -12.69 11.11
CA ARG A 219 5.30 -12.64 12.25
C ARG A 219 6.60 -13.34 11.91
N ASN A 220 7.74 -12.70 12.16
CA ASN A 220 9.08 -13.27 11.94
C ASN A 220 9.27 -13.85 10.52
N GLY A 221 8.73 -13.19 9.51
CA GLY A 221 8.82 -13.63 8.11
C GLY A 221 7.90 -14.80 7.72
N LEU A 222 7.01 -15.23 8.62
CA LEU A 222 6.09 -16.34 8.42
C LEU A 222 4.63 -15.85 8.47
N ILE A 223 3.80 -16.34 7.55
CA ILE A 223 2.36 -16.12 7.59
C ILE A 223 1.78 -16.94 8.75
N GLN A 224 1.14 -16.26 9.70
CA GLN A 224 0.43 -16.89 10.81
C GLN A 224 -1.00 -17.29 10.40
N ALA A 225 -1.67 -16.40 9.65
CA ALA A 225 -2.98 -16.62 9.06
C ALA A 225 -3.15 -15.69 7.85
N ALA A 226 -3.90 -16.13 6.84
CA ALA A 226 -4.25 -15.31 5.69
C ALA A 226 -5.59 -15.77 5.09
N GLY A 227 -6.45 -14.85 4.68
CA GLY A 227 -7.76 -15.15 4.11
C GLY A 227 -8.77 -14.00 4.26
N PRO A 228 -10.07 -14.29 4.05
CA PRO A 228 -11.14 -13.32 4.27
C PRO A 228 -11.06 -12.70 5.66
N ILE A 229 -11.26 -11.38 5.74
CA ILE A 229 -10.99 -10.64 6.98
C ILE A 229 -11.88 -11.09 8.15
N GLU A 230 -13.14 -11.39 7.86
CA GLU A 230 -14.12 -11.81 8.89
C GLU A 230 -13.77 -13.15 9.53
N GLU A 231 -13.12 -14.04 8.79
CA GLU A 231 -12.71 -15.37 9.26
C GLU A 231 -11.32 -15.37 9.87
N THR A 232 -10.43 -14.50 9.37
CA THR A 232 -8.99 -14.54 9.66
C THR A 232 -8.60 -13.58 10.78
N LEU A 233 -9.22 -12.39 10.87
CA LEU A 233 -8.92 -11.41 11.91
C LEU A 233 -9.64 -11.76 13.20
N THR A 234 -9.04 -12.63 13.99
CA THR A 234 -9.56 -13.15 15.27
C THR A 234 -8.63 -12.81 16.43
N ALA A 235 -9.16 -12.78 17.65
CA ALA A 235 -8.35 -12.58 18.86
C ALA A 235 -7.22 -13.62 18.96
N GLN A 236 -7.50 -14.88 18.61
CA GLN A 236 -6.52 -15.96 18.63
C GLN A 236 -5.38 -15.73 17.62
N ASN A 237 -5.70 -15.33 16.39
CA ASN A 237 -4.70 -15.06 15.37
C ASN A 237 -3.88 -13.80 15.67
N LEU A 238 -4.51 -12.79 16.30
CA LEU A 238 -3.80 -11.61 16.80
C LEU A 238 -2.82 -11.99 17.91
N GLU A 239 -3.23 -12.83 18.88
CA GLU A 239 -2.36 -13.34 19.94
C GLU A 239 -1.16 -14.11 19.34
N ALA A 240 -1.40 -15.02 18.41
CA ALA A 240 -0.33 -15.75 17.72
C ALA A 240 0.66 -14.82 17.02
N THR A 241 0.15 -13.72 16.45
CA THR A 241 0.92 -12.76 15.68
C THR A 241 1.72 -11.80 16.56
N PHE A 242 1.07 -11.21 17.57
CA PHE A 242 1.67 -10.15 18.40
C PHE A 242 2.22 -10.66 19.74
N GLY A 243 1.91 -11.91 20.14
CA GLY A 243 2.48 -12.57 21.31
C GLY A 243 1.85 -12.16 22.64
N MET A 244 0.63 -11.60 22.61
CA MET A 244 -0.14 -11.25 23.79
C MET A 244 -1.65 -11.35 23.47
N PRO A 245 -2.51 -11.63 24.48
CA PRO A 245 -3.94 -11.76 24.26
C PRO A 245 -4.61 -10.41 23.98
N PHE A 246 -5.57 -10.41 23.05
CA PHE A 246 -6.36 -9.24 22.70
C PHE A 246 -7.86 -9.52 22.83
N GLU A 247 -8.60 -8.47 23.13
CA GLU A 247 -10.02 -8.37 22.85
C GLU A 247 -10.21 -7.62 21.55
N LEU A 248 -10.83 -8.27 20.57
CA LEU A 248 -11.15 -7.68 19.27
C LEU A 248 -12.62 -7.27 19.26
N THR A 249 -12.88 -6.03 18.92
CA THR A 249 -14.23 -5.48 18.75
C THR A 249 -14.43 -4.97 17.34
N VAL A 250 -15.68 -5.05 16.86
CA VAL A 250 -16.07 -4.53 15.54
C VAL A 250 -17.25 -3.58 15.73
N ALA A 251 -17.10 -2.35 15.26
CA ALA A 251 -18.14 -1.34 15.32
C ALA A 251 -18.16 -0.52 14.03
N GLY A 252 -19.34 -0.43 13.38
CA GLY A 252 -19.48 0.32 12.12
C GLY A 252 -18.54 -0.14 11.00
N GLY A 253 -18.23 -1.43 10.92
CA GLY A 253 -17.29 -1.98 9.94
C GLY A 253 -15.81 -1.68 10.24
N ARG A 254 -15.49 -1.15 11.42
CA ARG A 254 -14.14 -0.85 11.89
C ARG A 254 -13.73 -1.79 13.01
N PHE A 255 -12.48 -2.18 13.01
CA PHE A 255 -11.89 -3.07 14.00
C PHE A 255 -11.17 -2.26 15.08
N ALA A 256 -11.19 -2.75 16.33
CA ALA A 256 -10.34 -2.24 17.40
C ALA A 256 -9.86 -3.42 18.25
N ALA A 257 -8.59 -3.37 18.67
CA ALA A 257 -7.98 -4.40 19.48
C ALA A 257 -7.38 -3.81 20.75
N VAL A 258 -7.79 -4.32 21.91
CA VAL A 258 -7.28 -3.92 23.21
C VAL A 258 -6.64 -5.13 23.89
N ALA A 259 -5.43 -4.95 24.45
CA ALA A 259 -4.76 -6.02 25.17
C ALA A 259 -5.58 -6.44 26.40
N ARG A 260 -5.74 -7.74 26.60
CA ARG A 260 -6.28 -8.28 27.85
C ARG A 260 -5.17 -8.30 28.91
N VAL A 261 -5.45 -7.73 30.06
CA VAL A 261 -4.57 -7.76 31.26
C VAL A 261 -4.79 -9.06 32.02
#